data_a87a82928f5b9f4c5822b7185ab7aea8
#
_entry.id   a87a82928f5b9f4c5822b7185ab7aea8
#
_cell.length_a   1.000
_cell.length_b   1.000
_cell.length_c   1.000
_cell.angle_alpha   90.00
_cell.angle_beta   90.00
_cell.angle_gamma   90.00
#
_symmetry.space_group_name_H-M   'P 1'
#
loop_
_entity.id
_entity.type
_entity.pdbx_description
1 polymer ?
#
loop_
_entity_poly.entity_id
_entity_poly.type
_entity_poly.pdbx_seq_one_letter_code
_entity_poly.pdbx_strand_id
1 'polypeptide(L)'
;DVDYDQRIEFGTPTYYMRDFDIAIVTRKPIGAVEHSLYEKNKDRFLVNKNRPFHTHPQFVNYGIDDFNHALSKAHYFETEIKRDGIILFDSGAYKLARRKKLNFKEIKERAQKYYDDKFGRAKQFLKGVTFYCEDGDYNMASFHLHQSAENFLRTIPITFILYGHKSH
;
A
#
# COMPACT_ATOMS: atom_id res chain seq x y z
N ASP A 1 10.30 18.68 8.25
CA ASP A 1 11.54 18.16 7.64
C ASP A 1 11.13 17.19 6.53
N VAL A 2 11.47 17.54 5.29
CA VAL A 2 11.27 16.64 4.15
C VAL A 2 12.49 15.71 4.14
N ASP A 3 12.31 14.47 4.60
CA ASP A 3 13.34 13.44 4.50
C ASP A 3 13.46 13.02 3.03
N TYR A 4 14.57 13.42 2.42
CA TYR A 4 14.98 12.90 1.12
C TYR A 4 15.78 11.61 1.36
N ASP A 5 15.23 10.46 1.01
CA ASP A 5 16.04 9.24 0.88
C ASP A 5 16.85 9.35 -0.40
N GLN A 6 18.14 9.69 -0.27
CA GLN A 6 19.05 9.65 -1.41
C GLN A 6 19.61 8.23 -1.55
N ARG A 7 19.31 7.58 -2.67
CA ARG A 7 19.92 6.31 -3.06
C ARG A 7 20.79 6.52 -4.29
N ILE A 8 21.90 5.82 -4.36
CA ILE A 8 22.72 5.78 -5.56
C ILE A 8 22.38 4.49 -6.29
N GLU A 9 21.60 4.60 -7.37
CA GLU A 9 21.28 3.47 -8.24
C GLU A 9 22.07 3.63 -9.55
N PHE A 10 22.85 2.63 -9.89
CA PHE A 10 23.69 2.63 -11.11
C PHE A 10 24.61 3.87 -11.25
N GLY A 11 25.11 4.41 -10.15
CA GLY A 11 25.97 5.59 -10.16
C GLY A 11 25.26 6.93 -10.33
N THR A 12 23.93 6.94 -10.39
CA THR A 12 23.12 8.16 -10.48
C THR A 12 22.39 8.38 -9.16
N PRO A 13 22.46 9.58 -8.54
CA PRO A 13 21.70 9.86 -7.34
C PRO A 13 20.20 9.88 -7.68
N THR A 14 19.46 8.98 -7.04
CA THR A 14 17.99 8.89 -7.16
C THR A 14 17.39 9.40 -5.89
N TYR A 15 16.47 10.36 -5.99
CA TYR A 15 15.77 10.96 -4.86
C TYR A 15 14.35 10.41 -4.80
N TYR A 16 14.03 9.71 -3.71
CA TYR A 16 12.68 9.29 -3.43
C TYR A 16 11.99 10.35 -2.57
N MET A 17 11.02 11.05 -3.13
CA MET A 17 10.14 11.93 -2.36
C MET A 17 9.01 11.09 -1.76
N ARG A 18 8.79 11.21 -0.45
CA ARG A 18 7.64 10.58 0.21
C ARG A 18 6.37 11.30 -0.20
N ASP A 19 5.36 10.54 -0.59
CA ASP A 19 4.04 11.06 -0.89
C ASP A 19 3.29 11.42 0.40
N PHE A 20 2.39 12.42 0.32
CA PHE A 20 1.45 12.69 1.40
C PHE A 20 0.23 11.78 1.24
N ASP A 21 0.12 10.75 2.08
CA ASP A 21 -1.06 9.92 2.13
C ASP A 21 -2.15 10.59 2.98
N ILE A 22 -3.23 11.00 2.34
CA ILE A 22 -4.35 11.69 2.99
C ILE A 22 -5.56 10.76 2.99
N ALA A 23 -5.92 10.24 4.17
CA ALA A 23 -7.14 9.46 4.33
C ALA A 23 -8.34 10.38 4.58
N ILE A 24 -9.37 10.20 3.76
CA ILE A 24 -10.64 10.94 3.87
C ILE A 24 -11.73 9.96 4.28
N VAL A 25 -12.25 10.10 5.50
CA VAL A 25 -13.32 9.23 6.01
C VAL A 25 -14.62 10.03 6.00
N THR A 26 -15.58 9.56 5.23
CA THR A 26 -16.90 10.18 5.03
C THR A 26 -18.02 9.25 5.45
N ARG A 27 -19.27 9.73 5.49
CA ARG A 27 -20.42 8.88 5.83
C ARG A 27 -20.54 7.67 4.89
N LYS A 28 -20.35 7.91 3.59
CA LYS A 28 -20.31 6.89 2.54
C LYS A 28 -19.15 7.22 1.61
N PRO A 29 -18.55 6.24 0.93
CA PRO A 29 -17.53 6.53 -0.08
C PRO A 29 -18.06 7.55 -1.10
N ILE A 30 -17.21 8.48 -1.53
CA ILE A 30 -17.60 9.59 -2.43
C ILE A 30 -17.99 9.07 -3.82
N GLY A 31 -17.48 7.91 -4.22
CA GLY A 31 -17.86 7.23 -5.46
C GLY A 31 -17.30 7.92 -6.72
N ALA A 32 -18.09 7.94 -7.80
CA ALA A 32 -17.61 8.39 -9.12
C ALA A 32 -17.08 9.83 -9.20
N VAL A 33 -17.49 10.71 -8.27
CA VAL A 33 -17.04 12.12 -8.22
C VAL A 33 -15.65 12.22 -7.56
N GLU A 34 -15.18 11.16 -6.92
CA GLU A 34 -13.94 11.14 -6.15
C GLU A 34 -12.74 11.58 -6.99
N HIS A 35 -12.58 10.97 -8.15
CA HIS A 35 -11.45 11.25 -9.04
C HIS A 35 -11.39 12.73 -9.41
N SER A 36 -12.50 13.33 -9.85
CA SER A 36 -12.53 14.74 -10.26
C SER A 36 -12.27 15.71 -9.11
N LEU A 37 -12.71 15.38 -7.90
CA LEU A 37 -12.45 16.20 -6.71
C LEU A 37 -10.96 16.14 -6.32
N TYR A 38 -10.36 14.97 -6.38
CA TYR A 38 -8.97 14.78 -6.00
C TYR A 38 -8.03 15.41 -7.02
N GLU A 39 -8.26 15.24 -8.31
CA GLU A 39 -7.46 15.91 -9.35
C GLU A 39 -7.52 17.44 -9.23
N LYS A 40 -8.69 18.03 -9.04
CA LYS A 40 -8.81 19.48 -8.81
C LYS A 40 -8.06 19.96 -7.57
N ASN A 41 -8.10 19.21 -6.49
CA ASN A 41 -7.37 19.56 -5.27
C ASN A 41 -5.87 19.36 -5.42
N LYS A 42 -5.45 18.33 -6.12
CA LYS A 42 -4.06 18.07 -6.46
C LYS A 42 -3.48 19.17 -7.32
N ASP A 43 -4.21 19.61 -8.37
CA ASP A 43 -3.82 20.71 -9.22
C ASP A 43 -3.68 22.02 -8.42
N ARG A 44 -4.66 22.36 -7.57
CA ARG A 44 -4.58 23.51 -6.68
C ARG A 44 -3.39 23.44 -5.74
N PHE A 45 -3.12 22.27 -5.22
CA PHE A 45 -1.97 22.04 -4.38
C PHE A 45 -0.66 22.23 -5.15
N LEU A 46 -0.55 21.78 -6.39
CA LEU A 46 0.65 21.89 -7.23
C LEU A 46 0.92 23.30 -7.77
N VAL A 47 -0.13 24.09 -8.04
CA VAL A 47 -0.02 25.46 -8.56
C VAL A 47 0.47 26.46 -7.51
N ASN A 48 0.39 26.15 -6.22
CA ASN A 48 0.84 27.06 -5.17
C ASN A 48 2.37 27.18 -5.14
N LYS A 49 2.91 28.23 -5.74
CA LYS A 49 4.36 28.50 -5.88
C LYS A 49 5.10 28.75 -4.56
N ASN A 50 4.38 29.05 -3.47
CA ASN A 50 4.98 29.35 -2.16
C ASN A 50 5.23 28.10 -1.29
N ARG A 51 5.20 26.90 -1.88
CA ARG A 51 5.41 25.67 -1.14
C ARG A 51 6.89 25.30 -1.06
N PRO A 52 7.34 24.81 0.10
CA PRO A 52 8.72 24.33 0.25
C PRO A 52 8.97 22.96 -0.40
N PHE A 53 7.90 22.23 -0.88
CA PHE A 53 8.01 20.88 -1.42
C PHE A 53 7.11 20.64 -2.63
N HIS A 54 7.54 19.72 -3.50
CA HIS A 54 6.82 19.32 -4.72
C HIS A 54 6.16 17.94 -4.60
N THR A 55 5.98 17.44 -3.39
CA THR A 55 5.39 16.13 -3.12
C THR A 55 3.91 16.11 -3.48
N HIS A 56 3.48 15.08 -4.20
CA HIS A 56 2.08 14.92 -4.59
C HIS A 56 1.24 14.36 -3.44
N PRO A 57 0.06 14.95 -3.13
CA PRO A 57 -0.86 14.34 -2.20
C PRO A 57 -1.56 13.15 -2.87
N GLN A 58 -1.59 12.04 -2.15
CA GLN A 58 -2.38 10.86 -2.50
C GLN A 58 -3.60 10.79 -1.59
N PHE A 59 -4.77 10.58 -2.19
CA PHE A 59 -6.02 10.54 -1.44
C PHE A 59 -6.57 9.12 -1.43
N VAL A 60 -6.99 8.67 -0.25
CA VAL A 60 -7.70 7.40 -0.08
C VAL A 60 -9.01 7.67 0.64
N ASN A 61 -10.13 7.36 0.00
CA ASN A 61 -11.45 7.58 0.58
C ASN A 61 -12.05 6.31 1.18
N TYR A 62 -12.65 6.47 2.36
CA TYR A 62 -13.37 5.42 3.07
C TYR A 62 -14.77 5.88 3.47
N GLY A 63 -15.73 4.97 3.45
CA GLY A 63 -16.91 5.07 4.29
C GLY A 63 -16.56 4.82 5.75
N ILE A 64 -17.22 5.51 6.69
CA ILE A 64 -16.97 5.33 8.13
C ILE A 64 -17.19 3.88 8.57
N ASP A 65 -18.21 3.22 8.02
CA ASP A 65 -18.53 1.83 8.38
C ASP A 65 -17.44 0.87 7.89
N ASP A 66 -16.92 1.07 6.66
CA ASP A 66 -15.85 0.27 6.09
C ASP A 66 -14.54 0.47 6.86
N PHE A 67 -14.21 1.73 7.20
CA PHE A 67 -13.04 2.05 7.98
C PHE A 67 -13.09 1.42 9.38
N ASN A 68 -14.24 1.53 10.05
CA ASN A 68 -14.47 0.92 11.35
C ASN A 68 -14.45 -0.62 11.29
N HIS A 69 -14.99 -1.21 10.23
CA HIS A 69 -14.90 -2.64 10.01
C HIS A 69 -13.44 -3.08 9.85
N ALA A 70 -12.66 -2.38 9.03
CA ALA A 70 -11.24 -2.67 8.83
C ALA A 70 -10.44 -2.56 10.16
N LEU A 71 -10.72 -1.56 11.00
CA LEU A 71 -10.13 -1.44 12.33
C LEU A 71 -10.51 -2.62 13.24
N SER A 72 -11.77 -3.06 13.19
CA SER A 72 -12.26 -4.21 13.98
C SER A 72 -11.62 -5.53 13.55
N LYS A 73 -11.17 -5.62 12.30
CA LYS A 73 -10.43 -6.77 11.73
C LYS A 73 -8.92 -6.62 11.83
N ALA A 74 -8.44 -5.54 12.45
CA ALA A 74 -7.02 -5.21 12.54
C ALA A 74 -6.33 -5.25 11.16
N HIS A 75 -6.96 -4.64 10.16
CA HIS A 75 -6.30 -4.40 8.89
C HIS A 75 -5.13 -3.44 9.12
N TYR A 76 -4.02 -3.73 8.49
CA TYR A 76 -2.76 -3.04 8.77
C TYR A 76 -2.86 -1.54 8.47
N PHE A 77 -3.27 -1.18 7.25
CA PHE A 77 -3.26 0.19 6.76
C PHE A 77 -4.16 1.13 7.59
N GLU A 78 -5.41 0.73 7.85
CA GLU A 78 -6.34 1.50 8.67
C GLU A 78 -5.91 1.59 10.14
N THR A 79 -5.23 0.54 10.62
CA THR A 79 -4.66 0.51 11.97
C THR A 79 -3.50 1.49 12.10
N GLU A 80 -2.64 1.60 11.09
CA GLU A 80 -1.55 2.59 11.05
C GLU A 80 -2.09 4.00 10.95
N ILE A 81 -3.01 4.27 10.01
CA ILE A 81 -3.65 5.58 9.91
C ILE A 81 -4.19 6.03 11.26
N LYS A 82 -4.88 5.14 11.97
CA LYS A 82 -5.43 5.50 13.30
C LYS A 82 -4.36 5.66 14.38
N ARG A 83 -3.25 4.92 14.31
CA ARG A 83 -2.18 4.96 15.33
C ARG A 83 -1.26 6.17 15.14
N ASP A 84 -0.86 6.41 13.91
CA ASP A 84 0.25 7.31 13.57
C ASP A 84 -0.22 8.52 12.74
N GLY A 85 -1.45 8.49 12.22
CA GLY A 85 -2.00 9.55 11.39
C GLY A 85 -2.23 10.85 12.19
N ILE A 86 -1.99 11.97 11.53
CA ILE A 86 -2.28 13.31 12.05
C ILE A 86 -3.68 13.72 11.60
N ILE A 87 -4.56 14.06 12.55
CA ILE A 87 -5.90 14.52 12.23
C ILE A 87 -5.81 15.96 11.74
N LEU A 88 -6.10 16.17 10.45
CA LEU A 88 -6.14 17.50 9.85
C LEU A 88 -7.49 18.20 10.04
N PHE A 89 -8.57 17.42 10.04
CA PHE A 89 -9.93 17.91 10.24
C PHE A 89 -10.80 16.81 10.86
N ASP A 90 -11.57 17.16 11.88
CA ASP A 90 -12.60 16.28 12.47
C ASP A 90 -13.90 17.07 12.66
N SER A 91 -14.96 16.61 12.02
CA SER A 91 -16.30 17.20 12.17
C SER A 91 -16.97 16.87 13.51
N GLY A 92 -16.42 15.90 14.26
CA GLY A 92 -17.02 15.36 15.48
C GLY A 92 -18.27 14.48 15.23
N ALA A 93 -18.70 14.31 13.97
CA ALA A 93 -19.93 13.60 13.64
C ALA A 93 -19.82 12.07 13.77
N TYR A 94 -18.60 11.52 13.71
CA TYR A 94 -18.35 10.08 13.70
C TYR A 94 -17.23 9.70 14.64
N LYS A 95 -17.35 8.48 15.22
CA LYS A 95 -16.29 7.93 16.08
C LYS A 95 -15.60 6.77 15.35
N LEU A 96 -14.27 6.81 15.31
CA LEU A 96 -13.48 5.69 14.84
C LEU A 96 -13.49 4.55 15.87
N ALA A 97 -13.79 3.34 15.41
CA ALA A 97 -13.78 2.15 16.24
C ALA A 97 -12.40 1.93 16.89
N ARG A 98 -12.39 1.26 18.04
CA ARG A 98 -11.11 0.84 18.65
C ARG A 98 -10.45 -0.20 17.75
N ARG A 99 -9.14 -0.06 17.52
CA ARG A 99 -8.36 -1.07 16.82
C ARG A 99 -8.38 -2.38 17.57
N LYS A 100 -8.58 -3.48 16.89
CA LYS A 100 -8.43 -4.81 17.48
C LYS A 100 -6.94 -5.11 17.65
N LYS A 101 -6.55 -5.57 18.85
CA LYS A 101 -5.25 -6.20 19.06
C LYS A 101 -5.39 -7.68 18.73
N LEU A 102 -4.58 -8.17 17.78
CA LEU A 102 -4.54 -9.59 17.46
C LEU A 102 -3.81 -10.33 18.58
N ASN A 103 -4.33 -11.50 18.94
CA ASN A 103 -3.61 -12.44 19.80
C ASN A 103 -2.61 -13.27 18.95
N PHE A 104 -1.73 -14.01 19.63
CA PHE A 104 -0.67 -14.78 18.96
C PHE A 104 -1.21 -15.82 17.94
N LYS A 105 -2.34 -16.46 18.26
CA LYS A 105 -2.98 -17.43 17.36
C LYS A 105 -3.47 -16.76 16.08
N GLU A 106 -4.17 -15.63 16.20
CA GLU A 106 -4.65 -14.84 15.05
C GLU A 106 -3.50 -14.31 14.20
N ILE A 107 -2.40 -13.89 14.82
CA ILE A 107 -1.18 -13.46 14.13
C ILE A 107 -0.61 -14.61 13.32
N LYS A 108 -0.44 -15.79 13.94
CA LYS A 108 0.11 -16.98 13.29
C LYS A 108 -0.76 -17.43 12.11
N GLU A 109 -2.08 -17.52 12.31
CA GLU A 109 -3.02 -17.91 11.25
C GLU A 109 -2.97 -16.95 10.07
N ARG A 110 -2.89 -15.64 10.32
CA ARG A 110 -2.78 -14.62 9.29
C ARG A 110 -1.44 -14.69 8.55
N ALA A 111 -0.34 -14.84 9.29
CA ALA A 111 0.99 -15.02 8.72
C ALA A 111 1.05 -16.26 7.82
N GLN A 112 0.50 -17.38 8.28
CA GLN A 112 0.45 -18.61 7.50
C GLN A 112 -0.34 -18.41 6.20
N LYS A 113 -1.52 -17.80 6.29
CA LYS A 113 -2.34 -17.52 5.09
C LYS A 113 -1.60 -16.65 4.07
N TYR A 114 -0.89 -15.62 4.53
CA TYR A 114 -0.11 -14.75 3.64
C TYR A 114 1.06 -15.51 3.01
N TYR A 115 1.75 -16.32 3.80
CA TYR A 115 2.81 -17.19 3.31
C TYR A 115 2.28 -18.12 2.22
N ASP A 116 1.21 -18.86 2.49
CA ASP A 116 0.64 -19.83 1.56
C ASP A 116 0.20 -19.17 0.23
N ASP A 117 -0.44 -18.00 0.30
CA ASP A 117 -0.85 -17.25 -0.89
C ASP A 117 0.35 -16.80 -1.72
N LYS A 118 1.30 -16.08 -1.11
CA LYS A 118 2.41 -15.47 -1.85
C LYS A 118 3.44 -16.49 -2.31
N PHE A 119 3.81 -17.41 -1.43
CA PHE A 119 4.74 -18.48 -1.77
C PHE A 119 4.15 -19.46 -2.79
N GLY A 120 2.84 -19.74 -2.67
CA GLY A 120 2.11 -20.54 -3.66
C GLY A 120 2.13 -19.90 -5.05
N ARG A 121 1.85 -18.59 -5.14
CA ARG A 121 1.92 -17.84 -6.42
C ARG A 121 3.34 -17.84 -6.99
N ALA A 122 4.35 -17.59 -6.17
CA ALA A 122 5.74 -17.62 -6.60
C ALA A 122 6.11 -18.96 -7.25
N LYS A 123 5.71 -20.07 -6.64
CA LYS A 123 5.94 -21.42 -7.22
C LYS A 123 5.17 -21.64 -8.53
N GLN A 124 3.96 -21.10 -8.67
CA GLN A 124 3.19 -21.17 -9.92
C GLN A 124 3.90 -20.41 -11.05
N PHE A 125 4.37 -19.19 -10.77
CA PHE A 125 5.15 -18.43 -11.74
C PHE A 125 6.45 -19.15 -12.11
N LEU A 126 7.14 -19.77 -11.13
CA LEU A 126 8.35 -20.54 -11.42
C LEU A 126 8.10 -21.73 -12.35
N LYS A 127 6.96 -22.41 -12.23
CA LYS A 127 6.55 -23.44 -13.20
C LYS A 127 6.35 -22.86 -14.59
N GLY A 128 5.80 -21.64 -14.68
CA GLY A 128 5.65 -20.94 -15.96
C GLY A 128 6.99 -20.65 -16.63
N VAL A 129 8.05 -20.35 -15.88
CA VAL A 129 9.41 -20.18 -16.43
C VAL A 129 9.84 -21.42 -17.20
N THR A 130 9.73 -22.61 -16.60
CA THR A 130 10.10 -23.87 -17.25
C THR A 130 9.30 -24.08 -18.53
N PHE A 131 7.98 -23.90 -18.46
CA PHE A 131 7.10 -24.05 -19.61
C PHE A 131 7.50 -23.15 -20.78
N TYR A 132 7.66 -21.84 -20.54
CA TYR A 132 8.02 -20.89 -21.60
C TYR A 132 9.45 -21.03 -22.11
N CYS A 133 10.38 -21.52 -21.28
CA CYS A 133 11.71 -21.87 -21.76
C CYS A 133 11.68 -23.06 -22.74
N GLU A 134 10.87 -24.08 -22.45
CA GLU A 134 10.69 -25.26 -23.32
C GLU A 134 9.99 -24.88 -24.64
N ASP A 135 9.08 -23.90 -24.60
CA ASP A 135 8.38 -23.36 -25.79
C ASP A 135 9.24 -22.38 -26.60
N GLY A 136 10.40 -21.95 -26.08
CA GLY A 136 11.29 -20.98 -26.71
C GLY A 136 10.88 -19.53 -26.54
N ASP A 137 9.82 -19.22 -25.80
CA ASP A 137 9.41 -17.86 -25.48
C ASP A 137 10.15 -17.30 -24.26
N TYR A 138 11.38 -16.86 -24.48
CA TYR A 138 12.25 -16.32 -23.44
C TYR A 138 11.75 -15.00 -22.83
N ASN A 139 10.92 -14.23 -23.56
CA ASN A 139 10.34 -13.00 -23.05
C ASN A 139 9.31 -13.32 -21.94
N MET A 140 8.41 -14.27 -22.22
CA MET A 140 7.46 -14.74 -21.22
C MET A 140 8.14 -15.49 -20.08
N ALA A 141 9.17 -16.27 -20.35
CA ALA A 141 9.97 -16.91 -19.30
C ALA A 141 10.59 -15.87 -18.35
N SER A 142 11.18 -14.80 -18.89
CA SER A 142 11.75 -13.70 -18.11
C SER A 142 10.69 -12.95 -17.28
N PHE A 143 9.51 -12.68 -17.84
CA PHE A 143 8.39 -12.10 -17.10
C PHE A 143 7.97 -12.99 -15.93
N HIS A 144 7.79 -14.28 -16.16
CA HIS A 144 7.43 -15.24 -15.13
C HIS A 144 8.50 -15.37 -14.05
N LEU A 145 9.78 -15.32 -14.41
CA LEU A 145 10.90 -15.33 -13.46
C LEU A 145 10.85 -14.09 -12.57
N HIS A 146 10.67 -12.91 -13.16
CA HIS A 146 10.52 -11.66 -12.41
C HIS A 146 9.35 -11.75 -11.41
N GLN A 147 8.18 -12.17 -11.86
CA GLN A 147 6.99 -12.31 -11.02
C GLN A 147 7.19 -13.35 -9.90
N SER A 148 7.90 -14.44 -10.19
CA SER A 148 8.25 -15.45 -9.19
C SER A 148 9.16 -14.84 -8.11
N ALA A 149 10.26 -14.19 -8.52
CA ALA A 149 11.20 -13.55 -7.60
C ALA A 149 10.52 -12.48 -6.72
N GLU A 150 9.70 -11.63 -7.35
CA GLU A 150 8.94 -10.59 -6.63
C GLU A 150 8.02 -11.18 -5.54
N ASN A 151 7.26 -12.24 -5.87
CA ASN A 151 6.39 -12.89 -4.90
C ASN A 151 7.18 -13.62 -3.79
N PHE A 152 8.34 -14.23 -4.08
CA PHE A 152 9.21 -14.80 -3.05
C PHE A 152 9.73 -13.72 -2.10
N LEU A 153 10.23 -12.61 -2.62
CA LEU A 153 10.75 -11.51 -1.81
C LEU A 153 9.65 -10.86 -0.95
N ARG A 154 8.45 -10.69 -1.51
CA ARG A 154 7.29 -10.16 -0.76
C ARG A 154 6.78 -11.11 0.33
N THR A 155 7.03 -12.42 0.20
CA THR A 155 6.62 -13.40 1.21
C THR A 155 7.26 -13.11 2.57
N ILE A 156 8.53 -12.68 2.60
CA ILE A 156 9.27 -12.45 3.84
C ILE A 156 8.61 -11.35 4.70
N PRO A 157 8.52 -10.09 4.27
CA PRO A 157 7.95 -9.03 5.11
C PRO A 157 6.48 -9.30 5.45
N ILE A 158 5.67 -9.79 4.50
CA ILE A 158 4.25 -10.01 4.76
C ILE A 158 4.01 -11.11 5.79
N THR A 159 4.89 -12.11 5.89
CA THR A 159 4.79 -13.20 6.87
C THR A 159 5.24 -12.74 8.26
N PHE A 160 6.36 -12.02 8.35
CA PHE A 160 6.95 -11.65 9.64
C PHE A 160 6.31 -10.42 10.28
N ILE A 161 5.98 -9.41 9.49
CA ILE A 161 5.42 -8.15 9.99
C ILE A 161 3.94 -7.97 9.64
N LEU A 162 3.32 -8.95 8.97
CA LEU A 162 1.93 -8.93 8.48
C LEU A 162 1.62 -7.72 7.58
N TYR A 163 2.65 -7.20 6.96
CA TYR A 163 2.60 -6.02 6.12
C TYR A 163 3.14 -6.32 4.72
N GLY A 164 2.34 -6.01 3.72
CA GLY A 164 2.81 -5.97 2.33
C GLY A 164 3.16 -4.55 1.96
N HIS A 165 4.43 -4.25 1.75
CA HIS A 165 4.85 -2.98 1.22
C HIS A 165 4.10 -2.73 -0.10
N LYS A 166 3.37 -1.62 -0.20
CA LYS A 166 2.85 -1.16 -1.48
C LYS A 166 4.05 -0.67 -2.28
N SER A 167 4.49 -1.46 -3.27
CA SER A 167 5.39 -0.91 -4.30
C SER A 167 4.51 -0.04 -5.20
N HIS A 168 4.83 1.20 -5.26
CA HIS A 168 4.33 2.12 -6.27
C HIS A 168 5.06 1.89 -7.59
#